data_6b371ef9ff9c23c13180ee3b834a7e16
#
_entry.id   6b371ef9ff9c23c13180ee3b834a7e16
#
_cell.length_a   1.000
_cell.length_b   1.000
_cell.length_c   1.000
_cell.angle_alpha   90.00
_cell.angle_beta   90.00
_cell.angle_gamma   90.00
#
_symmetry.space_group_name_H-M   'P 1'
#
loop_
_entity.id
_entity.type
_entity.pdbx_description
1 polymer ?
#
loop_
_entity_poly.entity_id
_entity_poly.type
_entity_poly.pdbx_seq_one_letter_code
_entity_poly.pdbx_strand_id
1 'polypeptide(L)' 'TKSRMTFGLTWNSLYTDEYQKLKDFVQKKVYFAAVAFEWTNPHTGITYTVRCTKFSGNLKYTDYYSAEMTLQEV' A
#
# COMPACT_ATOMS: atom_id res chain seq x y z
N THR A 1 23.53 11.39 7.45
CA THR A 1 22.07 11.41 7.40
C THR A 1 21.56 10.10 6.85
N LYS A 2 20.63 9.51 7.53
CA LYS A 2 20.09 8.22 7.14
C LYS A 2 19.06 8.38 6.02
N SER A 3 19.28 7.71 4.91
CA SER A 3 18.31 7.73 3.81
C SER A 3 17.05 6.97 4.22
N ARG A 4 15.90 7.52 3.87
CA ARG A 4 14.63 6.85 4.08
C ARG A 4 14.36 5.91 2.92
N MET A 5 13.91 4.70 3.23
CA MET A 5 13.58 3.74 2.20
C MET A 5 12.18 3.97 1.66
N THR A 6 12.04 3.73 0.37
CA THR A 6 10.74 3.82 -0.31
C THR A 6 10.42 2.45 -0.88
N PHE A 7 9.20 1.99 -0.66
CA PHE A 7 8.74 0.69 -1.13
C PHE A 7 7.57 0.87 -2.09
N GLY A 8 7.69 0.28 -3.27
CA GLY A 8 6.61 0.27 -4.24
C GLY A 8 5.91 -1.08 -4.22
N LEU A 9 4.60 -1.07 -4.02
CA LEU A 9 3.79 -2.28 -4.04
C LEU A 9 2.82 -2.20 -5.21
N THR A 10 2.74 -3.29 -5.97
CA THR A 10 1.89 -3.35 -7.15
C THR A 10 1.07 -4.63 -7.14
N TRP A 11 -0.21 -4.50 -7.41
CA TRP A 11 -1.12 -5.63 -7.57
C TRP A 11 -1.70 -5.58 -8.97
N ASN A 12 -1.58 -6.68 -9.73
CA ASN A 12 -2.02 -6.72 -11.12
C ASN A 12 -3.40 -7.34 -11.30
N SER A 13 -3.86 -8.13 -10.34
CA SER A 13 -5.12 -8.84 -10.44
C SER A 13 -5.75 -8.95 -9.06
N LEU A 14 -6.51 -7.95 -8.69
CA LEU A 14 -7.26 -7.95 -7.44
C LEU A 14 -8.74 -8.15 -7.75
N TYR A 15 -9.36 -9.10 -7.08
CA TYR A 15 -10.81 -9.21 -7.12
C TYR A 15 -11.43 -8.02 -6.39
N THR A 16 -12.70 -7.75 -6.69
CA THR A 16 -13.41 -6.63 -6.09
C THR A 16 -13.31 -6.64 -4.57
N ASP A 17 -13.47 -7.79 -3.93
CA ASP A 17 -13.39 -7.91 -2.47
C ASP A 17 -12.01 -7.51 -1.94
N GLU A 18 -10.96 -7.98 -2.59
CA GLU A 18 -9.60 -7.67 -2.18
C GLU A 18 -9.29 -6.19 -2.36
N TYR A 19 -9.74 -5.63 -3.47
CA TYR A 19 -9.56 -4.21 -3.74
C TYR A 19 -10.28 -3.35 -2.71
N GLN A 20 -11.50 -3.72 -2.34
CA GLN A 20 -12.26 -3.01 -1.31
C GLN A 20 -11.55 -3.05 0.04
N LYS A 21 -11.00 -4.20 0.41
CA LYS A 21 -10.25 -4.32 1.67
C LYS A 21 -9.01 -3.43 1.68
N LEU A 22 -8.29 -3.41 0.58
CA LEU A 22 -7.10 -2.57 0.45
C LEU A 22 -7.45 -1.09 0.50
N LYS A 23 -8.50 -0.70 -0.20
CA LYS A 23 -8.98 0.68 -0.22
C LYS A 23 -9.45 1.12 1.17
N ASP A 24 -10.19 0.26 1.87
CA ASP A 24 -10.64 0.55 3.23
C ASP A 24 -9.44 0.70 4.17
N PHE A 25 -8.44 -0.15 4.04
CA PHE A 25 -7.23 -0.05 4.84
C PHE A 25 -6.57 1.31 4.67
N VAL A 26 -6.40 1.75 3.41
CA VAL A 26 -5.76 3.03 3.12
C VAL A 26 -6.60 4.20 3.64
N GLN A 27 -7.91 4.14 3.47
CA GLN A 27 -8.78 5.25 3.86
C GLN A 27 -9.03 5.31 5.37
N LYS A 28 -9.19 4.16 6.01
CA LYS A 28 -9.60 4.12 7.43
C LYS A 28 -8.42 3.96 8.38
N LYS A 29 -7.43 3.17 8.01
CA LYS A 29 -6.32 2.85 8.91
C LYS A 29 -5.16 3.83 8.79
N VAL A 30 -4.86 4.29 7.59
CA VAL A 30 -3.65 5.09 7.36
C VAL A 30 -3.96 6.52 6.90
N TYR A 31 -5.21 6.84 6.61
CA TYR A 31 -5.64 8.19 6.23
C TYR A 31 -4.75 8.83 5.16
N PHE A 32 -4.36 8.07 4.14
CA PHE A 32 -3.54 8.58 3.03
C PHE A 32 -2.32 9.36 3.54
N ALA A 33 -1.45 8.73 4.27
CA ALA A 33 -0.20 9.28 4.77
C ALA A 33 -0.32 10.13 6.05
N ALA A 34 -1.51 10.30 6.59
CA ALA A 34 -1.66 11.04 7.84
C ALA A 34 -1.14 10.26 9.05
N VAL A 35 -1.16 8.93 8.98
CA VAL A 35 -0.77 8.06 10.10
C VAL A 35 0.27 7.06 9.63
N ALA A 36 1.37 6.98 10.38
CA ALA A 36 2.38 5.94 10.15
C ALA A 36 1.90 4.61 10.71
N PHE A 37 2.32 3.52 10.08
CA PHE A 37 1.98 2.18 10.54
C PHE A 37 3.15 1.24 10.33
N GLU A 38 3.12 0.08 10.99
CA GLU A 38 4.16 -0.91 10.84
C GLU A 38 3.86 -1.82 9.65
N TRP A 39 4.87 -2.03 8.83
CA TRP A 39 4.77 -2.88 7.65
C TRP A 39 5.97 -3.82 7.61
N THR A 40 5.71 -5.10 7.43
CA THR A 40 6.76 -6.11 7.33
C THR A 40 7.02 -6.45 5.87
N ASN A 41 8.27 -6.25 5.45
CA ASN A 41 8.66 -6.58 4.08
C ASN A 41 8.66 -8.10 3.92
N PRO A 42 7.84 -8.66 3.02
CA PRO A 42 7.76 -10.12 2.84
C PRO A 42 9.03 -10.75 2.28
N HIS A 43 9.88 -9.95 1.64
CA HIS A 43 11.12 -10.47 1.07
C HIS A 43 12.25 -10.57 2.08
N THR A 44 12.29 -9.68 3.06
CA THR A 44 13.37 -9.63 4.04
C THR A 44 12.91 -10.00 5.45
N GLY A 45 11.61 -9.93 5.72
CA GLY A 45 11.07 -10.18 7.05
C GLY A 45 11.30 -9.05 8.04
N ILE A 46 11.83 -7.94 7.59
CA ILE A 46 12.12 -6.79 8.45
C ILE A 46 10.89 -5.90 8.52
N THR A 47 10.57 -5.44 9.74
CA THR A 47 9.44 -4.54 9.97
C THR A 47 9.92 -3.09 9.96
N TYR A 48 9.22 -2.28 9.19
CA TYR A 48 9.50 -0.84 9.09
C TYR A 48 8.29 -0.04 9.51
N THR A 49 8.54 1.13 10.08
CA THR A 49 7.46 2.10 10.30
C THR A 49 7.39 2.99 9.07
N VAL A 50 6.26 2.95 8.38
CA VAL A 50 6.10 3.58 7.07
C VAL A 50 4.82 4.40 7.00
N ARG A 51 4.74 5.25 5.99
CA ARG A 51 3.53 5.96 5.62
C ARG A 51 3.18 5.64 4.17
N CYS A 52 1.89 5.55 3.89
CA CYS A 52 1.42 5.42 2.53
C CYS A 52 1.43 6.80 1.88
N THR A 53 2.39 7.06 0.99
CA THR A 53 2.52 8.36 0.34
C THR A 53 1.73 8.46 -0.94
N LYS A 54 1.39 7.32 -1.54
CA LYS A 54 0.63 7.30 -2.78
C LYS A 54 -0.17 6.00 -2.86
N PHE A 55 -1.40 6.13 -3.31
CA PHE A 55 -2.24 4.97 -3.60
C PHE A 55 -3.07 5.27 -4.83
N SER A 56 -3.10 4.33 -5.77
CA SER A 56 -3.95 4.44 -6.94
C SER A 56 -4.47 3.06 -7.32
N GLY A 57 -5.64 3.04 -7.92
CA GLY A 57 -6.24 1.80 -8.39
C GLY A 57 -7.07 2.04 -9.61
N ASN A 58 -7.06 1.08 -10.53
CA ASN A 58 -7.81 1.16 -11.78
C ASN A 58 -8.53 -0.16 -12.04
N LEU A 59 -9.74 -0.06 -12.55
CA LEU A 59 -10.48 -1.22 -13.02
C LEU A 59 -9.94 -1.63 -14.38
N LYS A 60 -9.38 -2.84 -14.47
CA LYS A 60 -8.85 -3.35 -15.73
C LYS A 60 -9.88 -4.17 -16.51
N TYR A 61 -10.60 -5.02 -15.79
CA TYR A 61 -11.62 -5.89 -16.37
C TYR A 61 -12.84 -5.83 -15.48
N THR A 62 -13.90 -6.49 -15.88
CA THR A 62 -15.18 -6.44 -15.15
C THR A 62 -15.06 -6.74 -13.66
N ASP A 63 -14.20 -7.68 -13.28
CA ASP A 63 -14.05 -8.11 -11.88
C ASP A 63 -12.62 -7.98 -11.35
N TYR A 64 -11.73 -7.34 -12.09
CA TYR A 64 -10.33 -7.24 -11.72
C TYR A 64 -9.86 -5.80 -11.64
N TYR A 65 -9.11 -5.50 -10.59
CA TYR A 65 -8.51 -4.20 -10.40
C TYR A 65 -7.00 -4.33 -10.37
N SER A 66 -6.32 -3.28 -10.81
CA SER A 66 -4.90 -3.11 -10.55
C SER A 66 -4.75 -2.01 -9.52
N ALA A 67 -3.76 -2.14 -8.65
CA ALA A 67 -3.53 -1.15 -7.61
C ALA A 67 -2.03 -0.95 -7.41
N GLU A 68 -1.66 0.27 -7.04
CA GLU A 68 -0.29 0.61 -6.68
C GLU A 68 -0.31 1.39 -5.38
N MET A 69 0.65 1.09 -4.53
CA MET A 69 0.82 1.80 -3.28
C MET A 69 2.30 2.07 -3.05
N THR A 70 2.64 3.28 -2.65
CA THR A 70 4.00 3.64 -2.31
C THR A 70 4.07 3.88 -0.81
N LEU A 71 5.00 3.19 -0.16
CA LEU A 71 5.26 3.35 1.26
C LEU A 71 6.62 4.01 1.45
N GLN A 72 6.70 4.93 2.37
CA GLN A 72 7.94 5.61 2.68
C GLN A 72 8.25 5.43 4.16
N GLU A 73 9.48 5.02 4.46
CA GLU A 73 9.95 4.90 5.83
C GLU A 73 9.95 6.25 6.52
N VAL A 74 9.49 6.27 7.76
CA VAL A 74 9.47 7.51 8.55
C VAL A 74 10.75 7.69 9.32
#